data_370405307039a382a961a0524f9ff17c
#
_entry.id   370405307039a382a961a0524f9ff17c
#
_cell.length_a   1.000
_cell.length_b   1.000
_cell.length_c   1.000
_cell.angle_alpha   90.00
_cell.angle_beta   90.00
_cell.angle_gamma   90.00
#
_symmetry.space_group_name_H-M   'P 1'
#
loop_
_entity.id
_entity.type
_entity.pdbx_description
1 polymer ?
#
loop_
_entity_poly.entity_id
_entity_poly.type
_entity_poly.pdbx_seq_one_letter_code
_entity_poly.pdbx_strand_id
1 'polypeptide(L)'
;ETGQVAGARQNAVGTLDGRQVIMLEFRAAVGLGESYDSVSIEGIPPLQARINGGVHGDLGTAAVVVNSIPRVAAAPPGLVTMKDLPPPLSFGT
;
A
#
# COMPACT_ATOMS: atom_id res chain seq x y z
N GLU A 1 19.24 18.64 13.26
CA GLU A 1 19.44 20.09 13.32
C GLU A 1 18.27 20.82 12.66
N THR A 2 18.05 22.09 13.04
CA THR A 2 16.99 22.91 12.43
C THR A 2 17.23 23.06 10.93
N GLY A 3 16.19 22.81 10.10
CA GLY A 3 16.27 22.89 8.64
C GLY A 3 16.53 21.55 7.95
N GLN A 4 16.71 20.45 8.68
CA GLN A 4 16.82 19.11 8.11
C GLN A 4 15.45 18.42 8.04
N VAL A 5 15.28 17.55 7.04
CA VAL A 5 14.07 16.75 6.87
C VAL A 5 14.08 15.61 7.89
N ALA A 6 13.05 15.53 8.74
CA ALA A 6 12.90 14.49 9.75
C ALA A 6 11.91 13.39 9.31
N GLY A 7 11.20 13.58 8.24
CA GLY A 7 10.21 12.61 7.76
C GLY A 7 9.40 13.11 6.58
N ALA A 8 8.46 12.27 6.14
CA ALA A 8 7.52 12.56 5.06
C ALA A 8 6.09 12.21 5.48
N ARG A 9 5.14 13.00 5.00
CA ARG A 9 3.71 12.69 5.06
C ARG A 9 3.11 12.88 3.68
N GLN A 10 2.33 11.91 3.24
CA GLN A 10 1.64 11.94 1.96
C GLN A 10 0.18 11.54 2.17
N ASN A 11 -0.72 12.28 1.57
CA ASN A 11 -2.14 11.97 1.54
C ASN A 11 -2.60 11.83 0.09
N ALA A 12 -3.51 10.89 -0.15
CA ALA A 12 -4.18 10.74 -1.42
C ALA A 12 -5.68 10.51 -1.19
N VAL A 13 -6.49 11.02 -2.10
CA VAL A 13 -7.95 10.93 -2.03
C VAL A 13 -8.48 10.36 -3.34
N GLY A 14 -9.28 9.31 -3.23
CA GLY A 14 -10.06 8.77 -4.34
C GLY A 14 -11.50 9.29 -4.28
N THR A 15 -12.04 9.70 -5.43
CA THR A 15 -13.41 10.20 -5.54
C THR A 15 -14.22 9.38 -6.53
N LEU A 16 -15.49 9.21 -6.23
CA LEU A 16 -16.49 8.63 -7.14
C LEU A 16 -17.67 9.60 -7.20
N ASP A 17 -18.01 10.04 -8.41
CA ASP A 17 -19.09 11.01 -8.65
C ASP A 17 -18.98 12.27 -7.77
N GLY A 18 -17.74 12.80 -7.63
CA GLY A 18 -17.46 13.99 -6.84
C GLY A 18 -17.45 13.78 -5.32
N ARG A 19 -17.77 12.57 -4.84
CA ARG A 19 -17.73 12.21 -3.43
C ARG A 19 -16.45 11.46 -3.10
N GLN A 20 -15.80 11.85 -2.01
CA GLN A 20 -14.65 11.14 -1.49
C GLN A 20 -15.08 9.75 -1.00
N VAL A 21 -14.43 8.71 -1.52
CA VAL A 21 -14.70 7.31 -1.16
C VAL A 21 -13.46 6.57 -0.66
N ILE A 22 -12.27 7.09 -0.94
CA ILE A 22 -11.00 6.52 -0.48
C ILE A 22 -10.16 7.65 0.11
N MET A 23 -9.54 7.41 1.25
CA MET A 23 -8.49 8.24 1.81
C MET A 23 -7.28 7.36 2.14
N LEU A 24 -6.13 7.74 1.63
CA LEU A 24 -4.86 7.10 1.92
C LEU A 24 -3.97 8.10 2.66
N GLU A 25 -3.31 7.64 3.71
CA GLU A 25 -2.33 8.42 4.45
C GLU A 25 -1.07 7.58 4.66
N PHE A 26 0.06 8.16 4.32
CA PHE A 26 1.37 7.62 4.60
C PHE A 26 2.15 8.58 5.48
N ARG A 27 2.78 8.06 6.52
CA ARG A 27 3.70 8.80 7.39
C ARG A 27 4.95 7.98 7.63
N ALA A 28 6.09 8.61 7.45
CA ALA A 28 7.38 8.03 7.82
C ALA A 28 8.25 9.15 8.41
N ALA A 29 8.63 9.03 9.65
CA ALA A 29 9.46 10.04 10.32
C ALA A 29 10.28 9.44 11.45
N VAL A 30 11.41 10.07 11.74
CA VAL A 30 12.21 9.74 12.91
C VAL A 30 11.44 10.13 14.17
N GLY A 31 11.37 9.22 15.16
CA GLY A 31 10.72 9.46 16.44
C GLY A 31 9.19 9.28 16.44
N LEU A 32 8.60 8.69 15.41
CA LEU A 32 7.23 8.20 15.49
C LEU A 32 7.13 7.12 16.58
N GLY A 33 6.18 7.29 17.51
CA GLY A 33 6.04 6.40 18.66
C GLY A 33 5.52 5.00 18.32
N GLU A 34 4.80 4.85 17.21
CA GLU A 34 4.24 3.58 16.74
C GLU A 34 4.43 3.43 15.24
N SER A 35 4.71 2.19 14.81
CA SER A 35 4.61 1.78 13.41
C SER A 35 3.43 0.82 13.25
N TYR A 36 2.58 1.05 12.28
CA TYR A 36 1.49 0.15 11.94
C TYR A 36 0.95 0.43 10.55
N ASP A 37 0.33 -0.58 9.95
CA ASP A 37 -0.54 -0.43 8.79
C ASP A 37 -1.98 -0.70 9.21
N SER A 38 -2.92 0.06 8.70
CA SER A 38 -4.33 -0.17 8.99
C SER A 38 -5.22 0.11 7.79
N VAL A 39 -6.32 -0.63 7.72
CA VAL A 39 -7.40 -0.44 6.76
C VAL A 39 -8.70 -0.34 7.53
N SER A 40 -9.51 0.68 7.22
CA SER A 40 -10.86 0.82 7.73
C SER A 40 -11.83 0.94 6.56
N ILE A 41 -12.84 0.11 6.55
CA ILE A 41 -13.88 0.09 5.52
C ILE A 41 -15.22 0.39 6.19
N GLU A 42 -15.84 1.49 5.80
CA GLU A 42 -17.20 1.85 6.20
C GLU A 42 -18.17 1.10 5.30
N GLY A 43 -18.77 0.04 5.80
CA GLY A 43 -19.67 -0.83 5.05
C GLY A 43 -20.63 -1.59 5.96
N ILE A 44 -21.36 -2.53 5.40
CA ILE A 44 -22.29 -3.40 6.14
C ILE A 44 -21.87 -4.85 5.88
N PRO A 45 -21.20 -5.49 6.84
CA PRO A 45 -20.67 -4.95 8.10
C PRO A 45 -19.43 -4.04 7.89
N PRO A 46 -19.09 -3.16 8.83
CA PRO A 46 -17.83 -2.44 8.78
C PRO A 46 -16.66 -3.40 9.04
N LEU A 47 -15.50 -3.07 8.47
CA LEU A 47 -14.28 -3.85 8.64
C LEU A 47 -13.14 -2.96 9.09
N GLN A 48 -12.37 -3.43 10.05
CA GLN A 48 -11.12 -2.81 10.46
C GLN A 48 -10.04 -3.88 10.55
N ALA A 49 -8.89 -3.60 9.98
CA ALA A 49 -7.70 -4.44 10.08
C ALA A 49 -6.50 -3.57 10.48
N ARG A 50 -5.61 -4.12 11.30
CA ARG A 50 -4.38 -3.46 11.72
C ARG A 50 -3.24 -4.47 11.79
N ILE A 51 -2.11 -4.11 11.25
CA ILE A 51 -0.85 -4.83 11.36
C ILE A 51 0.04 -4.03 12.30
N ASN A 52 0.21 -4.51 13.53
CA ASN A 52 1.10 -3.87 14.50
C ASN A 52 2.56 -4.02 14.05
N GLY A 53 3.33 -2.95 14.16
CA GLY A 53 4.68 -2.88 13.63
C GLY A 53 4.76 -2.55 12.13
N GLY A 54 3.63 -2.67 11.41
CA GLY A 54 3.58 -2.47 9.97
C GLY A 54 4.28 -3.56 9.15
N VAL A 55 4.13 -3.48 7.84
CA VAL A 55 4.91 -4.31 6.90
C VAL A 55 6.24 -3.62 6.62
N HIS A 56 7.35 -4.34 6.80
CA HIS A 56 8.67 -3.80 6.47
C HIS A 56 8.73 -3.47 4.96
N GLY A 57 8.94 -2.19 4.63
CA GLY A 57 8.82 -1.69 3.27
C GLY A 57 9.72 -2.40 2.26
N ASP A 58 11.00 -2.62 2.60
CA ASP A 58 11.94 -3.28 1.69
C ASP A 58 11.58 -4.74 1.45
N LEU A 59 11.21 -5.46 2.50
CA LEU A 59 10.81 -6.88 2.39
C LEU A 59 9.47 -7.01 1.65
N GLY A 60 8.51 -6.14 1.96
CA GLY A 60 7.21 -6.10 1.28
C GLY A 60 7.35 -5.78 -0.20
N THR A 61 8.19 -4.82 -0.56
CA THR A 61 8.47 -4.46 -1.96
C THR A 61 9.10 -5.63 -2.72
N ALA A 62 10.12 -6.24 -2.16
CA ALA A 62 10.77 -7.41 -2.78
C ALA A 62 9.77 -8.56 -2.98
N ALA A 63 8.93 -8.84 -1.99
CA ALA A 63 7.91 -9.87 -2.07
C ALA A 63 6.87 -9.58 -3.17
N VAL A 64 6.37 -8.33 -3.25
CA VAL A 64 5.42 -7.93 -4.29
C VAL A 64 6.03 -8.07 -5.69
N VAL A 65 7.28 -7.63 -5.88
CA VAL A 65 7.98 -7.77 -7.18
C VAL A 65 8.10 -9.24 -7.59
N VAL A 66 8.62 -10.09 -6.71
CA VAL A 66 8.79 -11.52 -7.01
C VAL A 66 7.44 -12.20 -7.28
N ASN A 67 6.44 -11.95 -6.43
CA ASN A 67 5.10 -12.54 -6.58
C ASN A 67 4.32 -11.99 -7.79
N SER A 68 4.76 -10.89 -8.38
CA SER A 68 4.18 -10.35 -9.62
C SER A 68 4.71 -11.04 -10.89
N ILE A 69 5.84 -11.72 -10.84
CA ILE A 69 6.49 -12.34 -12.02
C ILE A 69 5.52 -13.20 -12.83
N PRO A 70 4.76 -14.15 -12.25
CA PRO A 70 3.83 -14.97 -13.03
C PRO A 70 2.71 -14.14 -13.68
N ARG A 71 2.28 -13.06 -13.04
CA ARG A 71 1.25 -12.17 -13.58
C ARG A 71 1.74 -11.37 -14.76
N VAL A 72 2.95 -10.85 -14.66
CA VAL A 72 3.61 -10.13 -15.77
C VAL A 72 3.87 -11.06 -16.95
N ALA A 73 4.35 -12.28 -16.69
CA ALA A 73 4.62 -13.26 -17.75
C ALA A 73 3.34 -13.69 -18.50
N ALA A 74 2.19 -13.69 -17.84
CA ALA A 74 0.90 -14.04 -18.43
C ALA A 74 0.16 -12.84 -19.04
N ALA A 75 0.63 -11.62 -18.83
CA ALA A 75 -0.01 -10.41 -19.37
C ALA A 75 0.17 -10.29 -20.89
N PRO A 76 -0.76 -9.63 -21.59
CA PRO A 76 -0.57 -9.27 -22.99
C PRO A 76 0.69 -8.42 -23.18
N PRO A 77 1.36 -8.48 -24.35
CA PRO A 77 2.51 -7.63 -24.65
C PRO A 77 2.17 -6.15 -24.54
N GLY A 78 3.05 -5.38 -23.93
CA GLY A 78 2.87 -3.94 -23.77
C GLY A 78 3.27 -3.43 -22.39
N LEU A 79 3.05 -2.13 -22.15
CA LEU A 79 3.26 -1.51 -20.85
C LEU A 79 2.00 -1.73 -20.01
N VAL A 80 2.16 -2.36 -18.86
CA VAL A 80 1.11 -2.58 -17.86
C VAL A 80 1.53 -1.99 -16.52
N THR A 81 0.57 -1.60 -15.71
CA THR A 81 0.76 -1.11 -14.34
C THR A 81 0.10 -2.05 -13.33
N MET A 82 0.31 -1.82 -12.05
CA MET A 82 -0.29 -2.66 -11.00
C MET A 82 -1.82 -2.66 -11.02
N LYS A 83 -2.47 -1.61 -11.54
CA LYS A 83 -3.93 -1.58 -11.70
C LYS A 83 -4.45 -2.51 -12.82
N ASP A 84 -3.59 -2.85 -13.76
CA ASP A 84 -3.94 -3.67 -14.93
C ASP A 84 -3.71 -5.17 -14.67
N LEU A 85 -2.99 -5.48 -13.61
CA LEU A 85 -2.67 -6.86 -13.21
C LEU A 85 -3.53 -7.30 -12.02
N PRO A 86 -3.91 -8.58 -11.95
CA PRO A 86 -4.48 -9.13 -10.72
C PRO A 86 -3.49 -8.97 -9.53
N PRO A 87 -3.99 -8.84 -8.29
CA PRO A 87 -3.13 -8.79 -7.13
C PRO A 87 -2.11 -9.94 -7.11
N PRO A 88 -0.85 -9.68 -6.76
CA PRO A 88 0.14 -10.74 -6.64
C PRO A 88 -0.28 -11.75 -5.56
N LEU A 89 -0.05 -13.02 -5.82
CA LEU A 89 -0.30 -14.11 -4.89
C LEU A 89 1.02 -14.74 -4.51
N SER A 90 1.18 -15.07 -3.25
CA SER A 90 2.30 -15.93 -2.83
C SER A 90 2.18 -17.26 -3.56
N PHE A 91 3.24 -17.65 -4.25
CA PHE A 91 3.43 -18.99 -4.78
C PHE A 91 4.59 -19.59 -4.02
N GLY A 92 4.34 -20.24 -3.00
CA GLY A 92 5.44 -20.79 -2.23
C GLY A 92 5.00 -21.96 -1.43
N THR A 93 5.95 -22.79 -1.18
CA THR A 93 6.00 -24.02 -0.36
C THR A 93 4.98 -25.05 -0.68
#